data_11bd02dfc55560f649a248390e71a61d
#
_entry.id   11bd02dfc55560f649a248390e71a61d
#
_cell.length_a   1.000
_cell.length_b   1.000
_cell.length_c   1.000
_cell.angle_alpha   90.00
_cell.angle_beta   90.00
_cell.angle_gamma   90.00
#
_symmetry.space_group_name_H-M   'P 1'
#
loop_
_entity.id
_entity.type
_entity.pdbx_description
1 polymer ?
#
loop_
_entity_poly.entity_id
_entity_poly.type
_entity_poly.pdbx_seq_one_letter_code
_entity_poly.pdbx_strand_id
1 'polypeptide(L)'
;MTSQVQLDAGVVTRCRRRVHLEHDPEMRDVDKAPPDPAGEQRKADATEHRRQVSNALARLFGSQLMEIPFGPDIRTADRERVTLAAMQAGTPYIWGPALPRDLTGGRRGGIDLLVKDTTGYVPVLVVRHKTSDPGHGARTSPLSHPLPNGARVDPARKVRPQPRDQLRLAHAQRQLQAAGFAKHGRAMAGVIGMDADVVVWHDLEAPTWPGGRTALAEYDARFSDRLAVAGAAARGDEPLARPSRIVECKSCPWWPTCDVELKRTRDVSLVARGEDAIALRRAGVSTVDQLAEQTVGEPLIPLVGMPFDDAVILARAWLRDLTVVRRSERMTVPRADVEVDVDMESFADLGAYMWGCWLSGENVDEEPGYRAFATWDPVPSDDEARSFAEFWTWLTAVRLRARARGLSFRAYCYNELAENRWLLGSAERFKGMPGIPPVAQVREFIKSDAWVDLFGIVREEFLCAHGKGLKTIAPVAGFTWRDPEAGGENSMRWYRDAVGMDGNPPDDDQRRRLLEYNEDDVRATHALRNWMSSEEIKLLPFAGDL
;
A
#
# COMPACT_ATOMS: atom_id res chain seq x y z
N MET A 1 2.48 -39.75 14.39
CA MET A 1 1.83 -38.56 15.00
C MET A 1 2.05 -37.40 14.02
N THR A 2 1.03 -37.00 13.29
CA THR A 2 1.09 -35.82 12.44
C THR A 2 1.30 -34.59 13.33
N SER A 3 2.43 -33.90 13.16
CA SER A 3 2.73 -32.66 13.90
C SER A 3 1.58 -31.69 13.72
N GLN A 4 0.95 -31.24 14.80
CA GLN A 4 -0.13 -30.26 14.76
C GLN A 4 0.37 -28.98 14.11
N VAL A 5 -0.33 -28.48 13.10
CA VAL A 5 0.02 -27.26 12.38
C VAL A 5 0.07 -26.07 13.34
N GLN A 6 1.13 -25.29 13.25
CA GLN A 6 1.30 -24.06 14.03
C GLN A 6 1.58 -22.89 13.07
N LEU A 7 0.86 -21.79 13.26
CA LEU A 7 0.86 -20.65 12.37
C LEU A 7 1.37 -19.39 13.07
N ASP A 8 2.04 -18.52 12.31
CA ASP A 8 2.51 -17.20 12.74
C ASP A 8 1.43 -16.12 12.61
N ALA A 9 1.71 -14.94 13.17
CA ALA A 9 0.81 -13.78 13.12
C ALA A 9 0.46 -13.32 11.69
N GLY A 10 1.34 -13.52 10.73
CA GLY A 10 1.15 -13.06 9.35
C GLY A 10 0.05 -13.81 8.61
N VAL A 11 -0.28 -15.04 9.07
CA VAL A 11 -1.26 -15.90 8.39
C VAL A 11 -2.65 -15.27 8.26
N VAL A 12 -3.09 -14.49 9.24
CA VAL A 12 -4.44 -13.89 9.29
C VAL A 12 -4.69 -12.84 8.21
N THR A 13 -3.61 -12.34 7.61
CA THR A 13 -3.66 -11.38 6.50
C THR A 13 -3.34 -12.00 5.16
N ARG A 14 -2.89 -13.27 5.13
CA ARG A 14 -2.60 -13.99 3.90
C ARG A 14 -3.86 -14.53 3.22
N CYS A 15 -3.81 -14.64 1.92
CA CYS A 15 -4.80 -15.32 1.10
C CYS A 15 -4.99 -16.78 1.58
N ARG A 16 -6.25 -17.25 1.67
CA ARG A 16 -6.57 -18.63 2.06
C ARG A 16 -5.90 -19.66 1.13
N ARG A 17 -5.91 -19.45 -0.19
CA ARG A 17 -5.26 -20.34 -1.16
C ARG A 17 -3.75 -20.38 -0.96
N ARG A 18 -3.12 -19.24 -0.67
CA ARG A 18 -1.69 -19.19 -0.31
C ARG A 18 -1.39 -20.03 0.93
N VAL A 19 -2.21 -19.93 1.97
CA VAL A 19 -2.06 -20.74 3.18
C VAL A 19 -2.18 -22.23 2.87
N HIS A 20 -3.12 -22.64 2.01
CA HIS A 20 -3.22 -24.01 1.54
C HIS A 20 -1.94 -24.46 0.84
N LEU A 21 -1.49 -23.73 -0.19
CA LEU A 21 -0.29 -24.08 -0.98
C LEU A 21 1.01 -24.11 -0.15
N GLU A 22 1.10 -23.28 0.90
CA GLU A 22 2.26 -23.27 1.81
C GLU A 22 2.31 -24.52 2.72
N HIS A 23 1.19 -25.24 2.90
CA HIS A 23 1.09 -26.39 3.81
C HIS A 23 0.79 -27.70 3.10
N ASP A 24 0.48 -27.68 1.83
CA ASP A 24 0.27 -28.85 0.99
C ASP A 24 1.60 -29.55 0.71
N PRO A 25 1.78 -30.83 1.11
CA PRO A 25 3.00 -31.58 0.84
C PRO A 25 3.34 -31.72 -0.64
N GLU A 26 2.33 -31.77 -1.53
CA GLU A 26 2.53 -31.90 -2.98
C GLU A 26 3.09 -30.63 -3.63
N MET A 27 2.96 -29.51 -2.94
CA MET A 27 3.41 -28.21 -3.43
C MET A 27 4.83 -27.81 -2.98
N ARG A 28 5.57 -28.69 -2.30
CA ARG A 28 6.91 -28.38 -1.75
C ARG A 28 7.94 -28.04 -2.83
N ASP A 29 7.92 -28.78 -3.92
CA ASP A 29 8.91 -28.70 -4.99
C ASP A 29 8.40 -27.86 -6.20
N VAL A 30 7.27 -27.16 -6.04
CA VAL A 30 6.72 -26.31 -7.08
C VAL A 30 7.44 -24.96 -7.07
N ASP A 31 7.89 -24.53 -8.27
CA ASP A 31 8.55 -23.25 -8.45
C ASP A 31 7.64 -22.08 -8.10
N LYS A 32 8.17 -21.19 -7.27
CA LYS A 32 7.52 -19.95 -6.86
C LYS A 32 8.04 -18.79 -7.68
N ALA A 33 7.22 -17.74 -7.81
CA ALA A 33 7.72 -16.48 -8.33
C ALA A 33 8.93 -16.00 -7.53
N PRO A 34 9.95 -15.42 -8.18
CA PRO A 34 11.11 -14.87 -7.49
C PRO A 34 10.67 -13.79 -6.49
N PRO A 35 11.44 -13.58 -5.41
CA PRO A 35 11.17 -12.49 -4.50
C PRO A 35 11.12 -11.15 -5.23
N ASP A 36 10.12 -10.33 -4.88
CA ASP A 36 10.03 -8.95 -5.35
C ASP A 36 11.19 -8.12 -4.76
N PRO A 37 12.10 -7.54 -5.57
CA PRO A 37 13.24 -6.76 -5.06
C PRO A 37 12.83 -5.61 -4.16
N ALA A 38 11.74 -4.92 -4.49
CA ALA A 38 11.20 -3.84 -3.65
C ALA A 38 10.64 -4.38 -2.32
N GLY A 39 10.05 -5.58 -2.34
CA GLY A 39 9.62 -6.29 -1.13
C GLY A 39 10.80 -6.65 -0.22
N GLU A 40 11.91 -7.13 -0.78
CA GLU A 40 13.13 -7.42 -0.02
C GLU A 40 13.75 -6.15 0.57
N GLN A 41 13.78 -5.05 -0.21
CA GLN A 41 14.25 -3.76 0.29
C GLN A 41 13.37 -3.26 1.46
N ARG A 42 12.04 -3.33 1.35
CA ARG A 42 11.12 -2.97 2.44
C ARG A 42 11.37 -3.79 3.72
N LYS A 43 11.75 -5.08 3.59
CA LYS A 43 12.12 -5.93 4.73
C LYS A 43 13.43 -5.49 5.36
N ALA A 44 14.45 -5.19 4.54
CA ALA A 44 15.73 -4.69 5.01
C ALA A 44 15.57 -3.37 5.78
N ASP A 45 14.82 -2.42 5.21
CA ASP A 45 14.52 -1.14 5.84
C ASP A 45 13.74 -1.28 7.16
N ALA A 46 12.79 -2.22 7.22
CA ALA A 46 12.05 -2.49 8.44
C ALA A 46 12.94 -3.13 9.53
N THR A 47 13.92 -3.94 9.12
CA THR A 47 14.92 -4.52 10.03
C THR A 47 15.83 -3.44 10.60
N GLU A 48 16.30 -2.54 9.74
CA GLU A 48 17.13 -1.41 10.16
C GLU A 48 16.38 -0.47 11.12
N HIS A 49 15.12 -0.15 10.80
CA HIS A 49 14.28 0.66 11.68
C HIS A 49 14.11 0.01 13.06
N ARG A 50 13.86 -1.31 13.13
CA ARG A 50 13.79 -2.05 14.40
C ARG A 50 15.10 -1.96 15.17
N ARG A 51 16.26 -2.07 14.51
CA ARG A 51 17.58 -1.93 15.12
C ARG A 51 17.76 -0.54 15.72
N GLN A 52 17.34 0.53 15.02
CA GLN A 52 17.41 1.90 15.52
C GLN A 52 16.54 2.09 16.75
N VAL A 53 15.30 1.56 16.74
CA VAL A 53 14.40 1.59 17.92
C VAL A 53 14.99 0.79 19.07
N SER A 54 15.54 -0.42 18.84
CA SER A 54 16.23 -1.20 19.88
C SER A 54 17.35 -0.42 20.53
N ASN A 55 18.23 0.21 19.75
CA ASN A 55 19.32 1.03 20.24
C ASN A 55 18.83 2.23 21.07
N ALA A 56 17.71 2.85 20.67
CA ALA A 56 17.10 3.94 21.44
C ALA A 56 16.55 3.45 22.79
N LEU A 57 15.84 2.32 22.80
CA LEU A 57 15.32 1.71 24.02
C LEU A 57 16.45 1.21 24.95
N ALA A 58 17.53 0.66 24.40
CA ALA A 58 18.70 0.26 25.18
C ALA A 58 19.35 1.44 25.90
N ARG A 59 19.44 2.61 25.26
CA ARG A 59 19.92 3.85 25.90
C ARG A 59 18.98 4.35 27.01
N LEU A 60 17.66 4.17 26.84
CA LEU A 60 16.67 4.62 27.82
C LEU A 60 16.60 3.71 29.05
N PHE A 61 16.68 2.40 28.86
CA PHE A 61 16.40 1.43 29.91
C PHE A 61 17.62 0.68 30.46
N GLY A 62 18.76 0.73 29.75
CA GLY A 62 19.99 0.08 30.20
C GLY A 62 19.79 -1.38 30.57
N SER A 63 20.16 -1.79 31.77
CA SER A 63 20.06 -3.16 32.29
C SER A 63 18.61 -3.66 32.49
N GLN A 64 17.62 -2.79 32.43
CA GLN A 64 16.21 -3.18 32.52
C GLN A 64 15.66 -3.76 31.18
N LEU A 65 16.34 -3.51 30.06
CA LEU A 65 16.02 -4.08 28.75
C LEU A 65 16.83 -5.36 28.54
N MET A 66 16.14 -6.48 28.44
CA MET A 66 16.76 -7.76 28.06
C MET A 66 16.51 -8.01 26.58
N GLU A 67 17.57 -8.10 25.79
CA GLU A 67 17.49 -8.49 24.39
C GLU A 67 17.58 -10.01 24.25
N ILE A 68 16.59 -10.63 23.57
CA ILE A 68 16.60 -12.05 23.28
C ILE A 68 17.50 -12.30 22.08
N PRO A 69 18.54 -13.13 22.21
CA PRO A 69 19.48 -13.40 21.14
C PRO A 69 18.77 -13.88 19.86
N PHE A 70 19.20 -13.34 18.72
CA PHE A 70 18.69 -13.69 17.40
C PHE A 70 19.86 -13.90 16.43
N GLY A 71 19.80 -14.97 15.64
CA GLY A 71 20.81 -15.29 14.65
C GLY A 71 20.54 -16.62 13.96
N PRO A 72 21.22 -16.93 12.86
CA PRO A 72 21.03 -18.16 12.09
C PRO A 72 21.31 -19.42 12.91
N ASP A 73 22.23 -19.35 13.89
CA ASP A 73 22.65 -20.49 14.71
C ASP A 73 21.81 -20.66 15.99
N ILE A 74 20.85 -19.74 16.24
CA ILE A 74 20.03 -19.78 17.46
C ILE A 74 18.68 -20.39 17.16
N ARG A 75 18.42 -21.57 17.74
CA ARG A 75 17.15 -22.28 17.52
C ARG A 75 15.98 -21.54 18.17
N THR A 76 14.84 -21.54 17.50
CA THR A 76 13.60 -20.92 18.02
C THR A 76 13.23 -21.44 19.40
N ALA A 77 13.38 -22.73 19.67
CA ALA A 77 13.09 -23.32 20.97
C ALA A 77 13.97 -22.76 22.10
N ASP A 78 15.23 -22.44 21.84
CA ASP A 78 16.12 -21.82 22.83
C ASP A 78 15.68 -20.39 23.11
N ARG A 79 15.27 -19.64 22.08
CA ARG A 79 14.71 -18.29 22.24
C ARG A 79 13.41 -18.30 23.03
N GLU A 80 12.51 -19.23 22.76
CA GLU A 80 11.26 -19.43 23.52
C GLU A 80 11.55 -19.70 25.01
N ARG A 81 12.53 -20.56 25.30
CA ARG A 81 12.97 -20.87 26.67
C ARG A 81 13.54 -19.64 27.39
N VAL A 82 14.41 -18.87 26.72
CA VAL A 82 14.99 -17.64 27.28
C VAL A 82 13.92 -16.59 27.52
N THR A 83 12.98 -16.43 26.57
CA THR A 83 11.83 -15.51 26.72
C THR A 83 10.97 -15.89 27.91
N LEU A 84 10.65 -17.20 28.06
CA LEU A 84 9.84 -17.69 29.17
C LEU A 84 10.53 -17.40 30.52
N ALA A 85 11.83 -17.69 30.63
CA ALA A 85 12.61 -17.42 31.83
C ALA A 85 12.63 -15.91 32.16
N ALA A 86 12.78 -15.04 31.16
CA ALA A 86 12.73 -13.59 31.35
C ALA A 86 11.35 -13.11 31.86
N MET A 87 10.25 -13.67 31.30
CA MET A 87 8.90 -13.34 31.78
C MET A 87 8.66 -13.84 33.20
N GLN A 88 9.13 -15.04 33.56
CA GLN A 88 9.06 -15.59 34.92
C GLN A 88 9.86 -14.75 35.93
N ALA A 89 11.04 -14.29 35.54
CA ALA A 89 11.85 -13.39 36.34
C ALA A 89 11.25 -11.98 36.49
N GLY A 90 10.23 -11.66 35.69
CA GLY A 90 9.57 -10.37 35.72
C GLY A 90 10.40 -9.25 35.10
N THR A 91 11.22 -9.53 34.11
CA THR A 91 12.05 -8.54 33.38
C THR A 91 11.18 -7.40 32.85
N PRO A 92 11.50 -6.13 33.14
CA PRO A 92 10.63 -4.99 32.78
C PRO A 92 10.39 -4.84 31.28
N TYR A 93 11.45 -4.98 30.48
CA TYR A 93 11.40 -4.84 29.02
C TYR A 93 12.13 -6.00 28.37
N ILE A 94 11.49 -6.67 27.41
CA ILE A 94 12.07 -7.82 26.68
C ILE A 94 12.00 -7.50 25.19
N TRP A 95 13.14 -7.30 24.56
CA TRP A 95 13.25 -7.02 23.13
C TRP A 95 13.41 -8.31 22.32
N GLY A 96 12.71 -8.42 21.19
CA GLY A 96 12.79 -9.54 20.27
C GLY A 96 12.34 -10.87 20.85
N PRO A 97 11.32 -10.95 21.75
CA PRO A 97 10.90 -12.19 22.36
C PRO A 97 10.35 -13.18 21.34
N ALA A 98 10.71 -14.46 21.45
CA ALA A 98 9.99 -15.57 20.86
C ALA A 98 9.00 -16.08 21.90
N LEU A 99 7.72 -15.86 21.68
CA LEU A 99 6.69 -16.24 22.64
C LEU A 99 6.55 -17.78 22.73
N PRO A 100 6.24 -18.34 23.92
CA PRO A 100 5.96 -19.76 24.05
C PRO A 100 4.87 -20.20 23.07
N ARG A 101 5.06 -21.36 22.45
CA ARG A 101 4.07 -21.92 21.53
C ARG A 101 2.77 -22.25 22.24
N ASP A 102 1.68 -21.81 21.67
CA ASP A 102 0.34 -22.24 22.05
C ASP A 102 0.00 -23.51 21.25
N LEU A 103 0.33 -24.67 21.80
CA LEU A 103 0.12 -25.95 21.13
C LEU A 103 -1.37 -26.25 20.93
N THR A 104 -2.22 -25.89 21.88
CA THR A 104 -3.68 -26.12 21.81
C THR A 104 -4.31 -25.19 20.77
N GLY A 105 -3.93 -23.91 20.75
CA GLY A 105 -4.46 -22.93 19.81
C GLY A 105 -3.75 -22.88 18.46
N GLY A 106 -2.66 -23.65 18.27
CA GLY A 106 -1.91 -23.69 17.02
C GLY A 106 -1.12 -22.42 16.70
N ARG A 107 -0.73 -21.63 17.72
CA ARG A 107 -0.03 -20.34 17.53
C ARG A 107 1.47 -20.47 17.83
N ARG A 108 2.29 -19.80 17.00
CA ARG A 108 3.73 -19.63 17.21
C ARG A 108 4.16 -18.24 16.76
N GLY A 109 5.29 -17.77 17.27
CA GLY A 109 5.89 -16.51 16.82
C GLY A 109 6.41 -15.66 17.96
N GLY A 110 6.52 -14.37 17.71
CA GLY A 110 7.00 -13.38 18.66
C GLY A 110 6.45 -12.01 18.35
N ILE A 111 6.96 -11.04 19.10
CA ILE A 111 6.66 -9.61 18.94
C ILE A 111 7.96 -8.83 19.06
N ASP A 112 7.98 -7.54 18.74
CA ASP A 112 9.21 -6.75 18.79
C ASP A 112 9.60 -6.40 20.23
N LEU A 113 8.64 -6.07 21.11
CA LEU A 113 8.89 -5.72 22.50
C LEU A 113 7.76 -6.24 23.40
N LEU A 114 8.12 -6.77 24.57
CA LEU A 114 7.22 -6.96 25.69
C LEU A 114 7.52 -5.96 26.79
N VAL A 115 6.47 -5.33 27.30
CA VAL A 115 6.57 -4.38 28.41
C VAL A 115 5.83 -4.96 29.62
N LYS A 116 6.48 -5.04 30.76
CA LYS A 116 5.86 -5.50 32.00
C LYS A 116 4.99 -4.41 32.61
N ASP A 117 3.70 -4.69 32.75
CA ASP A 117 2.78 -3.91 33.57
C ASP A 117 2.60 -4.62 34.94
N THR A 118 1.81 -4.06 35.83
CA THR A 118 1.61 -4.54 37.21
C THR A 118 1.21 -6.03 37.30
N THR A 119 0.41 -6.53 36.37
CA THR A 119 -0.21 -7.88 36.41
C THR A 119 0.25 -8.84 35.32
N GLY A 120 1.12 -8.40 34.41
CA GLY A 120 1.59 -9.22 33.30
C GLY A 120 2.29 -8.39 32.22
N TYR A 121 2.35 -8.93 31.01
CA TYR A 121 3.03 -8.28 29.88
C TYR A 121 2.04 -7.76 28.84
N VAL A 122 2.44 -6.66 28.20
CA VAL A 122 1.74 -6.00 27.10
C VAL A 122 2.60 -6.08 25.85
N PRO A 123 2.08 -6.53 24.71
CA PRO A 123 2.85 -6.61 23.47
C PRO A 123 2.95 -5.24 22.79
N VAL A 124 4.13 -4.92 22.26
CA VAL A 124 4.40 -3.73 21.47
C VAL A 124 5.05 -4.12 20.16
N LEU A 125 4.51 -3.61 19.06
CA LEU A 125 4.96 -3.83 17.70
C LEU A 125 5.78 -2.62 17.23
N VAL A 126 6.85 -2.85 16.46
CA VAL A 126 7.63 -1.80 15.80
C VAL A 126 7.42 -1.88 14.30
N VAL A 127 6.99 -0.78 13.69
CA VAL A 127 6.64 -0.71 12.27
C VAL A 127 7.30 0.47 11.56
N ARG A 128 7.67 0.30 10.29
CA ARG A 128 8.26 1.35 9.46
C ARG A 128 7.20 2.05 8.61
N HIS A 129 6.09 2.44 9.22
CA HIS A 129 5.09 3.33 8.64
C HIS A 129 4.54 4.28 9.70
N LYS A 130 3.87 5.35 9.27
CA LYS A 130 3.23 6.29 10.19
C LYS A 130 2.04 5.63 10.88
N THR A 131 2.00 5.72 12.20
CA THR A 131 0.92 5.20 13.05
C THR A 131 -0.09 6.27 13.44
N SER A 132 0.25 7.53 13.21
CA SER A 132 -0.61 8.68 13.48
C SER A 132 -0.51 9.71 12.36
N ASP A 133 -1.57 10.51 12.24
CA ASP A 133 -1.66 11.72 11.41
C ASP A 133 -1.86 12.94 12.31
N PRO A 134 -1.62 14.17 11.82
CA PRO A 134 -2.03 15.40 12.51
C PRO A 134 -3.52 15.36 12.83
N GLY A 135 -3.87 15.67 14.08
CA GLY A 135 -5.24 15.62 14.58
C GLY A 135 -5.31 15.46 16.08
N HIS A 136 -6.38 14.88 16.58
CA HIS A 136 -6.62 14.71 18.01
C HIS A 136 -7.18 13.32 18.30
N GLY A 137 -6.86 12.74 19.46
CA GLY A 137 -7.55 11.57 19.97
C GLY A 137 -6.74 10.29 20.03
N ALA A 138 -5.51 10.22 19.46
CA ALA A 138 -4.62 9.09 19.68
C ALA A 138 -4.26 8.97 21.17
N ARG A 139 -4.23 7.75 21.69
CA ARG A 139 -3.69 7.50 23.03
C ARG A 139 -2.21 7.18 22.90
N THR A 140 -1.35 8.04 23.44
CA THR A 140 0.11 7.89 23.32
C THR A 140 0.80 7.91 24.67
N SER A 141 1.96 7.26 24.75
CA SER A 141 2.92 7.43 25.85
C SER A 141 4.32 7.64 25.25
N PRO A 142 5.23 8.35 25.95
CA PRO A 142 6.61 8.53 25.48
C PRO A 142 7.36 7.20 25.52
N LEU A 143 8.40 7.05 24.68
CA LEU A 143 9.24 5.84 24.67
C LEU A 143 9.95 5.61 26.00
N SER A 144 10.22 6.68 26.78
CA SER A 144 10.81 6.58 28.12
C SER A 144 9.87 5.96 29.17
N HIS A 145 8.57 5.87 28.87
CA HIS A 145 7.57 5.23 29.72
C HIS A 145 6.51 4.52 28.87
N PRO A 146 6.89 3.41 28.19
CA PRO A 146 6.06 2.74 27.19
C PRO A 146 5.01 1.84 27.85
N LEU A 147 4.13 2.43 28.67
CA LEU A 147 3.08 1.71 29.41
C LEU A 147 1.70 2.27 29.09
N PRO A 148 0.66 1.41 28.97
CA PRO A 148 -0.69 1.85 28.66
C PRO A 148 -1.36 2.66 29.78
N ASN A 149 -0.95 2.45 31.04
CA ASN A 149 -1.45 3.22 32.19
C ASN A 149 -0.92 4.66 32.22
N GLY A 150 0.23 4.92 31.58
CA GLY A 150 0.79 6.25 31.37
C GLY A 150 0.28 6.95 30.10
N ALA A 151 -0.53 6.27 29.29
CA ALA A 151 -1.00 6.82 28.02
C ALA A 151 -2.05 7.93 28.22
N ARG A 152 -1.88 9.02 27.50
CA ARG A 152 -2.79 10.17 27.49
C ARG A 152 -3.36 10.37 26.09
N VAL A 153 -4.51 11.05 26.02
CA VAL A 153 -5.06 11.50 24.73
C VAL A 153 -4.13 12.60 24.20
N ASP A 154 -3.59 12.36 23.02
CA ASP A 154 -2.69 13.31 22.36
C ASP A 154 -3.50 14.38 21.64
N PRO A 155 -3.26 15.68 21.92
CA PRO A 155 -3.99 16.78 21.31
C PRO A 155 -3.57 17.06 19.86
N ALA A 156 -2.41 16.56 19.42
CA ALA A 156 -1.82 16.83 18.11
C ALA A 156 -1.84 15.63 17.18
N ARG A 157 -2.29 14.45 17.66
CA ARG A 157 -2.29 13.19 16.89
C ARG A 157 -3.64 12.50 16.89
N LYS A 158 -4.06 12.02 15.73
CA LYS A 158 -5.10 11.01 15.56
C LYS A 158 -4.50 9.71 15.07
N VAL A 159 -5.10 8.57 15.44
CA VAL A 159 -4.64 7.25 14.97
C VAL A 159 -4.81 7.16 13.46
N ARG A 160 -3.76 6.74 12.76
CA ARG A 160 -3.84 6.28 11.37
C ARG A 160 -4.24 4.80 11.39
N PRO A 161 -5.42 4.42 10.84
CA PRO A 161 -5.89 3.04 10.88
C PRO A 161 -4.94 2.08 10.16
N GLN A 162 -4.44 1.08 10.88
CA GLN A 162 -3.61 -0.01 10.34
C GLN A 162 -4.15 -1.35 10.86
N PRO A 163 -5.18 -1.92 10.20
CA PRO A 163 -5.81 -3.16 10.66
C PRO A 163 -4.85 -4.35 10.82
N ARG A 164 -3.82 -4.42 9.97
CA ARG A 164 -2.81 -5.49 10.03
C ARG A 164 -2.00 -5.49 11.32
N ASP A 165 -1.70 -4.30 11.87
CA ASP A 165 -0.95 -4.16 13.11
C ASP A 165 -1.77 -4.67 14.29
N GLN A 166 -3.07 -4.32 14.34
CA GLN A 166 -3.97 -4.79 15.38
C GLN A 166 -4.11 -6.33 15.37
N LEU A 167 -4.17 -6.95 14.19
CA LEU A 167 -4.22 -8.42 14.08
C LEU A 167 -2.92 -9.10 14.55
N ARG A 168 -1.76 -8.48 14.27
CA ARG A 168 -0.46 -8.98 14.77
C ARG A 168 -0.36 -8.86 16.28
N LEU A 169 -0.81 -7.75 16.84
CA LEU A 169 -0.88 -7.53 18.28
C LEU A 169 -1.85 -8.50 18.96
N ALA A 170 -3.01 -8.76 18.36
CA ALA A 170 -3.99 -9.73 18.83
C ALA A 170 -3.40 -11.15 18.88
N HIS A 171 -2.58 -11.53 17.88
CA HIS A 171 -1.85 -12.81 17.89
C HIS A 171 -0.93 -12.93 19.11
N ALA A 172 -0.08 -11.94 19.35
CA ALA A 172 0.82 -11.90 20.50
C ALA A 172 0.04 -11.92 21.84
N GLN A 173 -1.05 -11.16 21.92
CA GLN A 173 -1.93 -11.14 23.09
C GLN A 173 -2.51 -12.54 23.39
N ARG A 174 -2.96 -13.28 22.36
CA ARG A 174 -3.47 -14.65 22.53
C ARG A 174 -2.39 -15.64 22.98
N GLN A 175 -1.16 -15.50 22.46
CA GLN A 175 -0.03 -16.31 22.94
C GLN A 175 0.31 -16.01 24.40
N LEU A 176 0.34 -14.72 24.79
CA LEU A 176 0.56 -14.32 26.19
C LEU A 176 -0.55 -14.85 27.12
N GLN A 177 -1.82 -14.81 26.67
CA GLN A 177 -2.93 -15.40 27.42
C GLN A 177 -2.78 -16.91 27.60
N ALA A 178 -2.45 -17.63 26.52
CA ALA A 178 -2.22 -19.08 26.57
C ALA A 178 -1.05 -19.47 27.48
N ALA A 179 -0.01 -18.63 27.55
CA ALA A 179 1.16 -18.82 28.40
C ALA A 179 0.95 -18.34 29.87
N GLY A 180 -0.16 -17.68 30.19
CA GLY A 180 -0.46 -17.14 31.52
C GLY A 180 0.30 -15.86 31.89
N PHE A 181 0.83 -15.14 30.90
CA PHE A 181 1.63 -13.92 31.11
C PHE A 181 0.96 -12.64 30.58
N ALA A 182 -0.23 -12.71 30.00
CA ALA A 182 -0.95 -11.51 29.57
C ALA A 182 -1.34 -10.64 30.76
N LYS A 183 -1.23 -9.31 30.58
CA LYS A 183 -1.75 -8.35 31.54
C LYS A 183 -3.24 -8.60 31.80
N HIS A 184 -3.66 -8.57 33.05
CA HIS A 184 -5.07 -8.69 33.43
C HIS A 184 -5.89 -7.44 33.05
N GLY A 185 -7.18 -7.59 32.84
CA GLY A 185 -8.09 -6.54 32.45
C GLY A 185 -8.07 -6.30 30.93
N ARG A 186 -8.30 -5.08 30.49
CA ARG A 186 -8.38 -4.72 29.07
C ARG A 186 -7.13 -5.11 28.29
N ALA A 187 -7.33 -5.72 27.14
CA ALA A 187 -6.26 -6.15 26.24
C ALA A 187 -5.70 -4.94 25.48
N MET A 188 -4.81 -4.21 26.14
CA MET A 188 -4.09 -3.10 25.52
C MET A 188 -2.84 -3.60 24.79
N ALA A 189 -2.51 -2.96 23.65
CA ALA A 189 -1.31 -3.26 22.90
C ALA A 189 -0.75 -1.99 22.23
N GLY A 190 0.56 -1.91 22.06
CA GLY A 190 1.23 -0.71 21.58
C GLY A 190 1.83 -0.85 20.19
N VAL A 191 1.97 0.25 19.46
CA VAL A 191 2.72 0.34 18.20
C VAL A 191 3.69 1.51 18.27
N ILE A 192 4.96 1.25 17.96
CA ILE A 192 5.98 2.27 17.70
C ILE A 192 6.09 2.43 16.19
N GLY A 193 5.79 3.62 15.68
CA GLY A 193 5.78 3.92 14.25
C GLY A 193 7.15 4.36 13.72
N MET A 194 7.15 4.83 12.48
CA MET A 194 8.34 5.30 11.77
C MET A 194 9.03 6.48 12.47
N ASP A 195 8.27 7.37 13.11
CA ASP A 195 8.80 8.54 13.80
C ASP A 195 9.54 8.16 15.11
N ALA A 196 9.27 6.96 15.64
CA ALA A 196 9.91 6.37 16.84
C ALA A 196 9.99 7.32 18.07
N ASP A 197 8.97 8.15 18.26
CA ASP A 197 8.90 9.16 19.31
C ASP A 197 7.90 8.83 20.42
N VAL A 198 6.85 8.08 20.09
CA VAL A 198 5.81 7.64 21.02
C VAL A 198 5.37 6.20 20.75
N VAL A 199 4.73 5.60 21.75
CA VAL A 199 3.93 4.39 21.59
C VAL A 199 2.48 4.80 21.42
N VAL A 200 1.86 4.40 20.30
CA VAL A 200 0.40 4.54 20.07
C VAL A 200 -0.30 3.31 20.61
N TRP A 201 -1.24 3.49 21.53
CA TRP A 201 -1.95 2.43 22.22
C TRP A 201 -3.31 2.10 21.60
N HIS A 202 -3.56 0.82 21.45
CA HIS A 202 -4.81 0.25 20.93
C HIS A 202 -5.49 -0.61 22.00
N ASP A 203 -6.78 -0.43 22.17
CA ASP A 203 -7.63 -1.34 22.91
C ASP A 203 -8.14 -2.42 21.94
N LEU A 204 -7.62 -3.64 22.06
CA LEU A 204 -7.97 -4.75 21.17
C LEU A 204 -9.38 -5.29 21.39
N GLU A 205 -10.06 -4.87 22.47
CA GLU A 205 -11.44 -5.20 22.81
C GLU A 205 -12.42 -4.09 22.45
N ALA A 206 -11.93 -2.95 21.92
CA ALA A 206 -12.81 -1.89 21.41
C ALA A 206 -13.47 -2.31 20.08
N PRO A 207 -14.75 -1.95 19.85
CA PRO A 207 -15.50 -2.33 18.65
C PRO A 207 -15.14 -1.44 17.44
N THR A 208 -13.87 -1.50 17.02
CA THR A 208 -13.30 -0.65 15.95
C THR A 208 -13.36 -1.29 14.56
N TRP A 209 -13.81 -2.53 14.45
CA TRP A 209 -13.94 -3.25 13.20
C TRP A 209 -15.37 -3.24 12.65
N PRO A 210 -15.55 -3.44 11.32
CA PRO A 210 -16.87 -3.49 10.71
C PRO A 210 -17.83 -4.46 11.43
N GLY A 211 -19.08 -4.07 11.56
CA GLY A 211 -20.08 -4.84 12.30
C GLY A 211 -19.92 -4.81 13.83
N GLY A 212 -19.16 -3.84 14.36
CA GLY A 212 -18.94 -3.70 15.81
C GLY A 212 -18.02 -4.77 16.40
N ARG A 213 -17.25 -5.47 15.58
CA ARG A 213 -16.30 -6.48 16.05
C ARG A 213 -15.07 -5.83 16.69
N THR A 214 -14.42 -6.56 17.57
CA THR A 214 -13.14 -6.19 18.18
C THR A 214 -11.97 -6.75 17.37
N ALA A 215 -10.77 -6.19 17.55
CA ALA A 215 -9.58 -6.73 16.90
C ALA A 215 -9.28 -8.18 17.31
N LEU A 216 -9.55 -8.55 18.58
CA LEU A 216 -9.43 -9.93 19.06
C LEU A 216 -10.43 -10.86 18.38
N ALA A 217 -11.69 -10.47 18.29
CA ALA A 217 -12.72 -11.30 17.65
C ALA A 217 -12.46 -11.48 16.14
N GLU A 218 -12.03 -10.41 15.45
CA GLU A 218 -11.64 -10.49 14.04
C GLU A 218 -10.43 -11.39 13.83
N TYR A 219 -9.41 -11.24 14.69
CA TYR A 219 -8.24 -12.11 14.69
C TYR A 219 -8.62 -13.58 14.89
N ASP A 220 -9.40 -13.89 15.93
CA ASP A 220 -9.79 -15.27 16.26
C ASP A 220 -10.54 -15.94 15.10
N ALA A 221 -11.49 -15.22 14.49
CA ALA A 221 -12.23 -15.72 13.32
C ALA A 221 -11.31 -16.03 12.14
N ARG A 222 -10.40 -15.10 11.79
CA ARG A 222 -9.45 -15.29 10.69
C ARG A 222 -8.43 -16.38 11.00
N PHE A 223 -7.91 -16.43 12.22
CA PHE A 223 -6.91 -17.41 12.60
C PHE A 223 -7.48 -18.84 12.59
N SER A 224 -8.66 -19.04 13.15
CA SER A 224 -9.34 -20.35 13.13
C SER A 224 -9.60 -20.85 11.70
N ASP A 225 -10.05 -19.94 10.81
CA ASP A 225 -10.22 -20.27 9.39
C ASP A 225 -8.88 -20.69 8.73
N ARG A 226 -7.80 -19.93 8.96
CA ARG A 226 -6.49 -20.24 8.38
C ARG A 226 -5.89 -21.52 8.95
N LEU A 227 -6.11 -21.79 10.22
CA LEU A 227 -5.68 -23.04 10.86
C LEU A 227 -6.40 -24.25 10.27
N ALA A 228 -7.71 -24.13 10.02
CA ALA A 228 -8.48 -25.17 9.34
C ALA A 228 -7.96 -25.43 7.91
N VAL A 229 -7.72 -24.36 7.13
CA VAL A 229 -7.17 -24.47 5.77
C VAL A 229 -5.79 -25.14 5.76
N ALA A 230 -4.88 -24.71 6.64
CA ALA A 230 -3.54 -25.29 6.74
C ALA A 230 -3.57 -26.74 7.21
N GLY A 231 -4.45 -27.06 8.16
CA GLY A 231 -4.63 -28.44 8.67
C GLY A 231 -5.18 -29.39 7.62
N ALA A 232 -6.17 -28.96 6.82
CA ALA A 232 -6.69 -29.76 5.71
C ALA A 232 -5.62 -30.00 4.64
N ALA A 233 -4.89 -28.95 4.24
CA ALA A 233 -3.80 -29.07 3.29
C ALA A 233 -2.70 -30.02 3.76
N ALA A 234 -2.26 -29.90 5.02
CA ALA A 234 -1.21 -30.76 5.59
C ALA A 234 -1.58 -32.25 5.65
N ARG A 235 -2.88 -32.59 5.65
CA ARG A 235 -3.38 -33.97 5.61
C ARG A 235 -3.65 -34.47 4.19
N GLY A 236 -3.57 -33.61 3.16
CA GLY A 236 -3.96 -33.96 1.80
C GLY A 236 -5.48 -34.03 1.61
N ASP A 237 -6.26 -33.37 2.48
CA ASP A 237 -7.72 -33.30 2.34
C ASP A 237 -8.12 -32.40 1.17
N GLU A 238 -9.38 -32.49 0.73
CA GLU A 238 -9.90 -31.59 -0.31
C GLU A 238 -9.67 -30.12 0.07
N PRO A 239 -9.19 -29.26 -0.88
CA PRO A 239 -8.87 -27.87 -0.61
C PRO A 239 -10.06 -27.06 -0.08
N LEU A 240 -9.94 -26.52 1.14
CA LEU A 240 -10.92 -25.59 1.72
C LEU A 240 -10.83 -24.18 1.12
N ALA A 241 -9.87 -23.95 0.23
CA ALA A 241 -9.64 -22.65 -0.39
C ALA A 241 -9.38 -22.81 -1.89
N ARG A 242 -10.28 -22.27 -2.70
CA ARG A 242 -10.12 -22.16 -4.15
C ARG A 242 -9.30 -20.92 -4.48
N PRO A 243 -8.54 -20.88 -5.60
CA PRO A 243 -7.91 -19.68 -6.06
C PRO A 243 -8.94 -18.57 -6.31
N SER A 244 -8.56 -17.34 -6.05
CA SER A 244 -9.34 -16.15 -6.35
C SER A 244 -8.40 -14.97 -6.53
N ARG A 245 -8.58 -14.20 -7.60
CA ARG A 245 -7.73 -13.04 -7.86
C ARG A 245 -8.04 -11.91 -6.87
N ILE A 246 -7.06 -11.52 -6.08
CA ILE A 246 -7.15 -10.45 -5.09
C ILE A 246 -5.93 -9.53 -5.20
N VAL A 247 -5.90 -8.43 -4.44
CA VAL A 247 -4.77 -7.46 -4.46
C VAL A 247 -3.44 -8.12 -4.09
N GLU A 248 -3.43 -9.06 -3.12
CA GLU A 248 -2.22 -9.77 -2.68
C GLU A 248 -1.54 -10.55 -3.83
N CYS A 249 -2.29 -10.95 -4.87
CA CYS A 249 -1.74 -11.72 -6.00
C CYS A 249 -0.61 -11.00 -6.74
N LYS A 250 -0.55 -9.66 -6.70
CA LYS A 250 0.49 -8.87 -7.37
C LYS A 250 1.91 -9.20 -6.89
N SER A 251 2.06 -9.60 -5.62
CA SER A 251 3.35 -9.93 -4.99
C SER A 251 3.35 -11.32 -4.35
N CYS A 252 2.38 -12.16 -4.70
CA CYS A 252 2.27 -13.49 -4.15
C CYS A 252 3.23 -14.47 -4.83
N PRO A 253 4.10 -15.19 -4.09
CA PRO A 253 5.01 -16.16 -4.68
C PRO A 253 4.30 -17.33 -5.40
N TRP A 254 3.04 -17.59 -5.06
CA TRP A 254 2.21 -18.63 -5.68
C TRP A 254 1.37 -18.14 -6.86
N TRP A 255 1.58 -16.89 -7.30
CA TRP A 255 0.80 -16.35 -8.42
C TRP A 255 0.90 -17.19 -9.70
N PRO A 256 2.09 -17.70 -10.12
CA PRO A 256 2.17 -18.54 -11.33
C PRO A 256 1.24 -19.75 -11.30
N THR A 257 1.18 -20.46 -10.17
CA THR A 257 0.29 -21.61 -9.97
C THR A 257 -1.18 -21.20 -10.01
N CYS A 258 -1.54 -20.14 -9.28
CA CYS A 258 -2.93 -19.67 -9.22
C CYS A 258 -3.40 -19.08 -10.56
N ASP A 259 -2.56 -18.36 -11.30
CA ASP A 259 -2.91 -17.76 -12.61
C ASP A 259 -3.28 -18.82 -13.64
N VAL A 260 -2.50 -19.91 -13.72
CA VAL A 260 -2.79 -21.05 -14.60
C VAL A 260 -4.14 -21.67 -14.25
N GLU A 261 -4.41 -21.93 -12.97
CA GLU A 261 -5.67 -22.52 -12.51
C GLU A 261 -6.86 -21.60 -12.79
N LEU A 262 -6.76 -20.31 -12.49
CA LEU A 262 -7.80 -19.31 -12.72
C LEU A 262 -8.13 -19.18 -14.20
N LYS A 263 -7.12 -19.11 -15.08
CA LYS A 263 -7.32 -19.03 -16.54
C LYS A 263 -7.92 -20.32 -17.10
N ARG A 264 -7.45 -21.48 -16.66
CA ARG A 264 -7.99 -22.78 -17.09
C ARG A 264 -9.47 -22.93 -16.76
N THR A 265 -9.88 -22.48 -15.59
CA THR A 265 -11.28 -22.54 -15.12
C THR A 265 -12.10 -21.33 -15.56
N ARG A 266 -11.49 -20.34 -16.19
CA ARG A 266 -12.09 -19.02 -16.47
C ARG A 266 -12.84 -18.46 -15.28
N ASP A 267 -12.17 -18.51 -14.11
CA ASP A 267 -12.79 -18.12 -12.84
C ASP A 267 -13.28 -16.67 -12.85
N VAL A 268 -14.45 -16.43 -12.30
CA VAL A 268 -15.10 -15.11 -12.28
C VAL A 268 -14.24 -14.02 -11.63
N SER A 269 -13.29 -14.38 -10.74
CA SER A 269 -12.39 -13.43 -10.11
C SER A 269 -11.33 -12.84 -11.04
N LEU A 270 -11.20 -13.32 -12.26
CA LEU A 270 -10.40 -12.67 -13.30
C LEU A 270 -10.98 -11.29 -13.67
N VAL A 271 -12.28 -11.15 -13.55
CA VAL A 271 -13.05 -9.92 -13.83
C VAL A 271 -13.48 -9.23 -12.54
N ALA A 272 -14.32 -9.85 -11.74
CA ALA A 272 -14.86 -9.33 -10.49
C ALA A 272 -14.03 -9.87 -9.31
N ARG A 273 -13.31 -8.98 -8.59
CA ARG A 273 -12.31 -9.38 -7.58
C ARG A 273 -12.85 -9.31 -6.15
N GLY A 274 -12.18 -10.01 -5.24
CA GLY A 274 -12.44 -9.90 -3.81
C GLY A 274 -13.85 -10.31 -3.41
N GLU A 275 -14.57 -9.43 -2.71
CA GLU A 275 -15.92 -9.67 -2.22
C GLU A 275 -16.94 -9.88 -3.35
N ASP A 276 -16.76 -9.19 -4.48
CA ASP A 276 -17.64 -9.35 -5.64
C ASP A 276 -17.58 -10.75 -6.23
N ALA A 277 -16.37 -11.34 -6.34
CA ALA A 277 -16.22 -12.73 -6.78
C ALA A 277 -16.88 -13.72 -5.79
N ILE A 278 -16.80 -13.44 -4.48
CA ILE A 278 -17.45 -14.26 -3.46
C ILE A 278 -18.96 -14.17 -3.58
N ALA A 279 -19.50 -12.97 -3.76
CA ALA A 279 -20.92 -12.73 -3.92
C ALA A 279 -21.48 -13.41 -5.18
N LEU A 280 -20.79 -13.25 -6.31
CA LEU A 280 -21.16 -13.90 -7.60
C LEU A 280 -21.17 -15.43 -7.48
N ARG A 281 -20.14 -16.05 -6.88
CA ARG A 281 -20.11 -17.50 -6.68
C ARG A 281 -21.25 -18.00 -5.79
N ARG A 282 -21.63 -17.24 -4.75
CA ARG A 282 -22.79 -17.54 -3.90
C ARG A 282 -24.10 -17.48 -4.67
N ALA A 283 -24.18 -16.61 -5.66
CA ALA A 283 -25.32 -16.49 -6.58
C ALA A 283 -25.28 -17.49 -7.76
N GLY A 284 -24.30 -18.43 -7.77
CA GLY A 284 -24.17 -19.44 -8.81
C GLY A 284 -23.32 -19.05 -10.01
N VAL A 285 -22.76 -17.83 -10.05
CA VAL A 285 -21.90 -17.33 -11.13
C VAL A 285 -20.45 -17.53 -10.74
N SER A 286 -19.82 -18.59 -11.22
CA SER A 286 -18.45 -18.99 -10.85
C SER A 286 -17.41 -18.73 -11.93
N THR A 287 -17.84 -18.56 -13.21
CA THR A 287 -16.95 -18.39 -14.36
C THR A 287 -17.23 -17.06 -15.07
N VAL A 288 -16.24 -16.62 -15.85
CA VAL A 288 -16.37 -15.44 -16.73
C VAL A 288 -17.47 -15.68 -17.78
N ASP A 289 -17.60 -16.93 -18.28
CA ASP A 289 -18.64 -17.29 -19.25
C ASP A 289 -20.03 -17.07 -18.65
N GLN A 290 -20.28 -17.61 -17.45
CA GLN A 290 -21.56 -17.46 -16.75
C GLN A 290 -21.88 -15.99 -16.43
N LEU A 291 -20.86 -15.17 -16.14
CA LEU A 291 -21.03 -13.74 -15.92
C LEU A 291 -21.38 -13.01 -17.24
N ALA A 292 -20.72 -13.38 -18.35
CA ALA A 292 -20.97 -12.78 -19.66
C ALA A 292 -22.40 -13.07 -20.21
N GLU A 293 -23.01 -14.18 -19.78
CA GLU A 293 -24.38 -14.57 -20.15
C GLU A 293 -25.45 -13.78 -19.40
N GLN A 294 -25.09 -13.04 -18.33
CA GLN A 294 -26.06 -12.24 -17.57
C GLN A 294 -26.61 -11.08 -18.40
N THR A 295 -27.83 -10.66 -18.08
CA THR A 295 -28.49 -9.54 -18.76
C THR A 295 -28.04 -8.20 -18.17
N VAL A 296 -27.58 -7.29 -19.04
CA VAL A 296 -27.31 -5.90 -18.67
C VAL A 296 -28.61 -5.18 -18.34
N GLY A 297 -28.63 -4.43 -17.26
CA GLY A 297 -29.82 -3.73 -16.75
C GLY A 297 -30.69 -4.56 -15.78
N GLU A 298 -30.37 -5.85 -15.60
CA GLU A 298 -31.06 -6.74 -14.66
C GLU A 298 -30.07 -7.36 -13.66
N PRO A 299 -29.60 -6.59 -12.65
CA PRO A 299 -28.55 -7.07 -11.75
C PRO A 299 -29.05 -8.25 -10.90
N LEU A 300 -28.36 -9.39 -11.01
CA LEU A 300 -28.63 -10.58 -10.20
C LEU A 300 -28.39 -10.32 -8.70
N ILE A 301 -27.36 -9.57 -8.39
CA ILE A 301 -26.95 -9.17 -7.04
C ILE A 301 -26.25 -7.80 -7.07
N PRO A 302 -26.28 -7.03 -5.99
CA PRO A 302 -25.44 -5.85 -5.87
C PRO A 302 -23.98 -6.25 -5.69
N LEU A 303 -23.07 -5.59 -6.40
CA LEU A 303 -21.63 -5.69 -6.22
C LEU A 303 -21.11 -4.42 -5.52
N VAL A 304 -19.99 -4.55 -4.79
CA VAL A 304 -19.41 -3.46 -4.00
C VAL A 304 -18.28 -2.74 -4.75
N GLY A 305 -17.48 -3.49 -5.48
CA GLY A 305 -16.29 -2.98 -6.18
C GLY A 305 -16.57 -2.37 -7.55
N MET A 306 -17.71 -2.71 -8.17
CA MET A 306 -18.14 -2.17 -9.46
C MET A 306 -19.64 -2.38 -9.68
N PRO A 307 -20.30 -1.60 -10.58
CA PRO A 307 -21.66 -1.91 -11.04
C PRO A 307 -21.75 -3.31 -11.66
N PHE A 308 -22.88 -4.00 -11.46
CA PHE A 308 -23.08 -5.34 -12.02
C PHE A 308 -23.00 -5.36 -13.55
N ASP A 309 -23.58 -4.36 -14.20
CA ASP A 309 -23.54 -4.22 -15.67
C ASP A 309 -22.12 -4.08 -16.20
N ASP A 310 -21.27 -3.34 -15.48
CA ASP A 310 -19.85 -3.23 -15.80
C ASP A 310 -19.13 -4.58 -15.73
N ALA A 311 -19.46 -5.39 -14.70
CA ALA A 311 -18.89 -6.72 -14.56
C ALA A 311 -19.28 -7.63 -15.73
N VAL A 312 -20.53 -7.56 -16.19
CA VAL A 312 -21.04 -8.32 -17.35
C VAL A 312 -20.30 -7.90 -18.63
N ILE A 313 -20.21 -6.59 -18.89
CA ILE A 313 -19.51 -6.05 -20.07
C ILE A 313 -18.01 -6.41 -20.03
N LEU A 314 -17.37 -6.28 -18.86
CA LEU A 314 -15.97 -6.69 -18.68
C LEU A 314 -15.76 -8.19 -18.89
N ALA A 315 -16.73 -9.04 -18.51
CA ALA A 315 -16.67 -10.47 -18.80
C ALA A 315 -16.73 -10.75 -20.32
N ARG A 316 -17.62 -10.07 -21.03
CA ARG A 316 -17.72 -10.15 -22.51
C ARG A 316 -16.45 -9.62 -23.18
N ALA A 317 -15.88 -8.53 -22.67
CA ALA A 317 -14.61 -7.98 -23.12
C ALA A 317 -13.44 -8.95 -22.90
N TRP A 318 -13.37 -9.55 -21.72
CA TRP A 318 -12.35 -10.53 -21.37
C TRP A 318 -12.37 -11.75 -22.29
N LEU A 319 -13.56 -12.29 -22.61
CA LEU A 319 -13.73 -13.43 -23.53
C LEU A 319 -13.31 -13.12 -24.97
N ARG A 320 -13.31 -11.83 -25.34
CA ARG A 320 -12.90 -11.33 -26.67
C ARG A 320 -11.48 -10.76 -26.70
N ASP A 321 -10.74 -10.88 -25.57
CA ASP A 321 -9.39 -10.31 -25.40
C ASP A 321 -9.32 -8.79 -25.64
N LEU A 322 -10.38 -8.07 -25.24
CA LEU A 322 -10.45 -6.61 -25.35
C LEU A 322 -9.86 -5.96 -24.09
N THR A 323 -8.82 -5.16 -24.25
CA THR A 323 -8.13 -4.49 -23.14
C THR A 323 -8.94 -3.32 -22.60
N VAL A 324 -9.57 -2.54 -23.49
CA VAL A 324 -10.31 -1.31 -23.17
C VAL A 324 -11.61 -1.28 -23.99
N VAL A 325 -12.68 -0.90 -23.32
CA VAL A 325 -14.02 -0.69 -23.90
C VAL A 325 -14.49 0.69 -23.49
N ARG A 326 -14.97 1.51 -24.44
CA ARG A 326 -15.53 2.82 -24.12
C ARG A 326 -16.96 2.70 -23.61
N ARG A 327 -17.31 3.51 -22.60
CA ARG A 327 -18.68 3.57 -22.04
C ARG A 327 -19.59 4.48 -22.83
N SER A 328 -19.03 5.58 -23.34
CA SER A 328 -19.76 6.65 -24.01
C SER A 328 -19.49 6.65 -25.52
N GLU A 329 -20.49 6.99 -26.32
CA GLU A 329 -20.30 7.22 -27.75
C GLU A 329 -19.42 8.45 -28.00
N ARG A 330 -19.59 9.48 -27.16
CA ARG A 330 -18.82 10.72 -27.21
C ARG A 330 -18.13 10.93 -25.87
N MET A 331 -16.83 11.05 -25.91
CA MET A 331 -15.99 11.37 -24.76
C MET A 331 -15.54 12.82 -24.85
N THR A 332 -15.48 13.50 -23.72
CA THR A 332 -14.98 14.86 -23.63
C THR A 332 -13.84 14.93 -22.63
N VAL A 333 -12.66 15.24 -23.13
CA VAL A 333 -11.50 15.61 -22.30
C VAL A 333 -11.42 17.15 -22.27
N PRO A 334 -11.42 17.77 -21.09
CA PRO A 334 -11.23 19.22 -21.00
C PRO A 334 -9.89 19.61 -21.62
N ARG A 335 -9.89 20.51 -22.62
CA ARG A 335 -8.69 21.01 -23.33
C ARG A 335 -8.49 22.49 -23.07
N ALA A 336 -7.27 22.99 -23.36
CA ALA A 336 -6.91 24.39 -23.26
C ALA A 336 -5.91 24.77 -24.37
N ASP A 337 -5.74 26.10 -24.59
CA ASP A 337 -4.75 26.60 -25.52
C ASP A 337 -3.32 26.37 -25.05
N VAL A 338 -3.11 26.44 -23.72
CA VAL A 338 -1.84 26.16 -23.04
C VAL A 338 -2.07 25.01 -22.04
N GLU A 339 -1.32 23.95 -22.18
CA GLU A 339 -1.51 22.70 -21.42
C GLU A 339 -0.19 22.25 -20.78
N VAL A 340 -0.28 21.79 -19.51
CA VAL A 340 0.87 21.26 -18.76
C VAL A 340 0.48 19.90 -18.17
N ASP A 341 1.14 18.84 -18.58
CA ASP A 341 1.02 17.53 -17.92
C ASP A 341 2.02 17.47 -16.76
N VAL A 342 1.59 17.05 -15.58
CA VAL A 342 2.36 17.07 -14.33
C VAL A 342 2.40 15.67 -13.73
N ASP A 343 3.59 15.24 -13.32
CA ASP A 343 3.82 14.03 -12.54
C ASP A 343 4.78 14.32 -11.40
N MET A 344 4.62 13.60 -10.27
CA MET A 344 5.38 13.84 -9.06
C MET A 344 6.01 12.54 -8.55
N GLU A 345 7.30 12.59 -8.23
CA GLU A 345 8.03 11.50 -7.64
C GLU A 345 8.31 11.74 -6.15
N SER A 346 8.05 10.71 -5.34
CA SER A 346 8.29 10.76 -3.90
C SER A 346 9.00 9.52 -3.39
N PHE A 347 9.77 9.68 -2.34
CA PHE A 347 10.36 8.55 -1.64
C PHE A 347 9.50 8.19 -0.43
N ALA A 348 8.63 7.21 -0.61
CA ALA A 348 7.64 6.78 0.38
C ALA A 348 6.81 7.97 0.92
N ASP A 349 6.65 8.05 2.24
CA ASP A 349 5.99 9.16 2.94
C ASP A 349 6.98 10.22 3.45
N LEU A 350 8.26 10.14 3.04
CA LEU A 350 9.33 11.00 3.57
C LEU A 350 9.38 12.36 2.89
N GLY A 351 9.31 12.40 1.57
CA GLY A 351 9.40 13.65 0.82
C GLY A 351 9.13 13.48 -0.67
N ALA A 352 8.76 14.58 -1.34
CA ALA A 352 8.66 14.68 -2.80
C ALA A 352 9.99 15.19 -3.35
N TYR A 353 10.69 14.39 -4.14
CA TYR A 353 12.01 14.74 -4.64
C TYR A 353 12.01 15.31 -6.06
N MET A 354 10.91 15.17 -6.81
CA MET A 354 10.84 15.65 -8.19
C MET A 354 9.41 16.02 -8.59
N TRP A 355 9.29 17.13 -9.32
CA TRP A 355 8.09 17.58 -10.01
C TRP A 355 8.42 17.67 -11.49
N GLY A 356 7.87 16.79 -12.30
CA GLY A 356 8.02 16.78 -13.74
C GLY A 356 6.85 17.44 -14.44
N CYS A 357 7.14 18.16 -15.51
CA CYS A 357 6.14 18.89 -16.30
C CYS A 357 6.41 18.70 -17.78
N TRP A 358 5.34 18.57 -18.59
CA TRP A 358 5.40 18.66 -20.04
C TRP A 358 4.51 19.81 -20.52
N LEU A 359 5.14 20.89 -21.01
CA LEU A 359 4.44 22.05 -21.57
C LEU A 359 4.12 21.82 -23.06
N SER A 360 2.88 22.10 -23.45
CA SER A 360 2.40 22.01 -24.83
C SER A 360 1.33 23.07 -25.14
N GLY A 361 0.99 23.22 -26.41
CA GLY A 361 -0.01 24.18 -26.89
C GLY A 361 0.60 25.49 -27.39
N GLU A 362 -0.13 26.59 -27.21
CA GLU A 362 0.27 27.91 -27.68
C GLU A 362 1.48 28.46 -26.92
N ASN A 363 2.35 29.20 -27.65
CA ASN A 363 3.56 29.76 -27.06
C ASN A 363 3.24 30.88 -26.06
N VAL A 364 3.81 30.77 -24.85
CA VAL A 364 3.67 31.75 -23.76
C VAL A 364 5.02 32.28 -23.27
N ASP A 365 5.99 32.48 -24.19
CA ASP A 365 7.39 32.85 -23.90
C ASP A 365 8.07 31.84 -22.96
N GLU A 366 7.78 30.57 -23.18
CA GLU A 366 8.37 29.46 -22.49
C GLU A 366 8.62 28.31 -23.49
N GLU A 367 9.75 27.64 -23.36
CA GLU A 367 10.11 26.51 -24.22
C GLU A 367 9.16 25.33 -23.98
N PRO A 368 8.46 24.80 -25.00
CA PRO A 368 7.63 23.64 -24.86
C PRO A 368 8.48 22.38 -24.58
N GLY A 369 7.86 21.37 -23.99
CA GLY A 369 8.52 20.09 -23.70
C GLY A 369 8.73 19.85 -22.21
N TYR A 370 9.64 18.94 -21.90
CA TYR A 370 9.89 18.46 -20.54
C TYR A 370 10.70 19.44 -19.71
N ARG A 371 10.29 19.57 -18.44
CA ARG A 371 11.00 20.29 -17.39
C ARG A 371 10.86 19.56 -16.06
N ALA A 372 11.96 19.37 -15.36
CA ALA A 372 11.99 18.77 -14.03
C ALA A 372 12.47 19.80 -12.99
N PHE A 373 11.85 19.75 -11.82
CA PHE A 373 12.25 20.48 -10.62
C PHE A 373 12.56 19.43 -9.55
N ALA A 374 13.84 19.13 -9.35
CA ALA A 374 14.26 18.02 -8.52
C ALA A 374 15.21 18.47 -7.41
N THR A 375 15.17 17.73 -6.29
CA THR A 375 16.22 17.74 -5.27
C THR A 375 16.98 16.43 -5.31
N TRP A 376 18.30 16.52 -5.17
CA TRP A 376 19.17 15.35 -5.02
C TRP A 376 19.77 15.25 -3.62
N ASP A 377 19.29 16.07 -2.69
CA ASP A 377 19.52 15.87 -1.28
C ASP A 377 18.61 14.74 -0.78
N PRO A 378 19.13 13.78 0.00
CA PRO A 378 18.31 12.70 0.53
C PRO A 378 17.10 13.23 1.31
N VAL A 379 15.88 12.88 0.86
CA VAL A 379 14.66 13.29 1.56
C VAL A 379 14.46 12.48 2.85
N PRO A 380 13.95 13.10 3.93
CA PRO A 380 13.44 14.47 4.03
C PRO A 380 14.54 15.53 4.12
N SER A 381 14.48 16.57 3.30
CA SER A 381 15.46 17.67 3.29
C SER A 381 14.79 19.04 3.14
N ASP A 382 15.52 20.10 3.47
CA ASP A 382 15.04 21.48 3.26
C ASP A 382 15.13 21.88 1.77
N ASP A 383 15.94 21.19 0.94
CA ASP A 383 16.05 21.46 -0.50
C ASP A 383 14.78 21.04 -1.27
N GLU A 384 13.92 20.20 -0.69
CA GLU A 384 12.57 19.97 -1.23
C GLU A 384 11.76 21.27 -1.35
N ALA A 385 11.98 22.22 -0.43
CA ALA A 385 11.31 23.53 -0.49
C ALA A 385 11.72 24.32 -1.74
N ARG A 386 13.01 24.29 -2.13
CA ARG A 386 13.51 24.92 -3.35
C ARG A 386 12.86 24.33 -4.59
N SER A 387 12.91 23.00 -4.73
CA SER A 387 12.36 22.32 -5.91
C SER A 387 10.86 22.54 -6.05
N PHE A 388 10.11 22.51 -4.95
CA PHE A 388 8.67 22.82 -4.93
C PHE A 388 8.38 24.29 -5.26
N ALA A 389 9.16 25.25 -4.70
CA ALA A 389 9.00 26.66 -4.97
C ALA A 389 9.28 27.01 -6.45
N GLU A 390 10.32 26.40 -7.04
CA GLU A 390 10.67 26.55 -8.45
C GLU A 390 9.54 26.02 -9.36
N PHE A 391 9.05 24.82 -9.09
CA PHE A 391 7.92 24.22 -9.80
C PHE A 391 6.67 25.09 -9.72
N TRP A 392 6.27 25.49 -8.52
CA TRP A 392 5.04 26.27 -8.32
C TRP A 392 5.14 27.66 -8.97
N THR A 393 6.29 28.30 -8.85
CA THR A 393 6.55 29.62 -9.47
C THR A 393 6.47 29.50 -10.98
N TRP A 394 7.09 28.49 -11.57
CA TRP A 394 7.05 28.26 -13.01
C TRP A 394 5.63 27.96 -13.50
N LEU A 395 4.91 27.03 -12.88
CA LEU A 395 3.54 26.67 -13.25
C LEU A 395 2.60 27.87 -13.17
N THR A 396 2.72 28.67 -12.10
CA THR A 396 1.94 29.90 -11.92
C THR A 396 2.30 30.95 -12.98
N ALA A 397 3.58 31.11 -13.31
CA ALA A 397 4.01 32.04 -14.34
C ALA A 397 3.49 31.68 -15.74
N VAL A 398 3.52 30.39 -16.12
CA VAL A 398 2.92 29.87 -17.36
C VAL A 398 1.42 30.20 -17.41
N ARG A 399 0.68 29.90 -16.33
CA ARG A 399 -0.75 30.20 -16.22
C ARG A 399 -1.06 31.70 -16.35
N LEU A 400 -0.27 32.56 -15.70
CA LEU A 400 -0.45 34.01 -15.76
C LEU A 400 -0.16 34.54 -17.14
N ARG A 401 0.90 34.07 -17.82
CA ARG A 401 1.24 34.46 -19.18
C ARG A 401 0.16 34.06 -20.19
N ALA A 402 -0.38 32.85 -20.07
CA ALA A 402 -1.52 32.41 -20.87
C ALA A 402 -2.72 33.34 -20.68
N ARG A 403 -3.09 33.63 -19.45
CA ARG A 403 -4.19 34.55 -19.13
C ARG A 403 -3.95 35.98 -19.67
N ALA A 404 -2.74 36.50 -19.56
CA ALA A 404 -2.39 37.83 -20.08
C ALA A 404 -2.53 37.94 -21.60
N ARG A 405 -2.45 36.82 -22.32
CA ARG A 405 -2.66 36.69 -23.76
C ARG A 405 -4.11 36.32 -24.15
N GLY A 406 -5.00 36.19 -23.18
CA GLY A 406 -6.38 35.76 -23.43
C GLY A 406 -6.52 34.27 -23.75
N LEU A 407 -5.47 33.46 -23.47
CA LEU A 407 -5.45 32.03 -23.71
C LEU A 407 -5.97 31.26 -22.48
N SER A 408 -6.66 30.16 -22.72
CA SER A 408 -7.06 29.21 -21.70
C SER A 408 -5.85 28.39 -21.24
N PHE A 409 -5.89 27.92 -19.95
CA PHE A 409 -4.84 27.12 -19.34
C PHE A 409 -5.42 25.94 -18.59
N ARG A 410 -4.80 24.76 -18.74
CA ARG A 410 -5.05 23.57 -17.91
C ARG A 410 -3.77 22.86 -17.58
N ALA A 411 -3.73 22.32 -16.36
CA ALA A 411 -2.72 21.34 -15.94
C ALA A 411 -3.41 19.99 -15.68
N TYR A 412 -2.73 18.92 -16.02
CA TYR A 412 -3.25 17.56 -15.95
C TYR A 412 -2.35 16.67 -15.09
N CYS A 413 -2.95 15.76 -14.33
CA CYS A 413 -2.25 14.68 -13.66
C CYS A 413 -2.94 13.34 -13.93
N TYR A 414 -2.28 12.27 -13.56
CA TYR A 414 -2.87 10.93 -13.61
C TYR A 414 -3.03 10.36 -12.22
N ASN A 415 -4.25 10.42 -11.65
CA ASN A 415 -4.62 10.09 -10.28
C ASN A 415 -4.18 11.16 -9.25
N GLU A 416 -4.94 12.21 -9.17
CA GLU A 416 -4.70 13.41 -8.35
C GLU A 416 -4.41 13.17 -6.84
N LEU A 417 -4.66 11.96 -6.32
CA LEU A 417 -4.51 11.67 -4.90
C LEU A 417 -3.07 11.84 -4.41
N ALA A 418 -2.09 11.45 -5.23
CA ALA A 418 -0.68 11.58 -4.89
C ALA A 418 -0.22 13.03 -5.04
N GLU A 419 -0.49 13.64 -6.19
CA GLU A 419 -0.10 15.02 -6.50
C GLU A 419 -0.75 16.00 -5.52
N ASN A 420 -2.06 15.92 -5.28
CA ASN A 420 -2.76 16.78 -4.34
C ASN A 420 -2.22 16.64 -2.91
N ARG A 421 -1.90 15.41 -2.49
CA ARG A 421 -1.30 15.17 -1.17
C ARG A 421 0.03 15.90 -1.02
N TRP A 422 0.91 15.80 -2.03
CA TRP A 422 2.24 16.40 -1.97
C TRP A 422 2.21 17.91 -2.24
N LEU A 423 1.35 18.40 -3.13
CA LEU A 423 1.11 19.82 -3.32
C LEU A 423 0.72 20.52 -2.00
N LEU A 424 -0.29 19.97 -1.31
CA LEU A 424 -0.74 20.51 -0.02
C LEU A 424 0.27 20.26 1.10
N GLY A 425 0.87 19.08 1.13
CA GLY A 425 1.84 18.68 2.15
C GLY A 425 3.13 19.51 2.10
N SER A 426 3.66 19.78 0.91
CA SER A 426 4.84 20.62 0.72
C SER A 426 4.55 22.08 1.08
N ALA A 427 3.40 22.62 0.68
CA ALA A 427 2.99 23.97 1.04
C ALA A 427 2.83 24.16 2.57
N GLU A 428 2.32 23.17 3.27
CA GLU A 428 2.19 23.22 4.74
C GLU A 428 3.53 23.02 5.44
N ARG A 429 4.33 22.04 4.99
CA ARG A 429 5.61 21.69 5.60
C ARG A 429 6.64 22.81 5.50
N PHE A 430 6.71 23.48 4.35
CA PHE A 430 7.69 24.54 4.07
C PHE A 430 7.11 25.95 4.18
N LYS A 431 5.97 26.08 4.83
CA LYS A 431 5.26 27.35 5.04
C LYS A 431 6.20 28.46 5.57
N GLY A 432 6.21 29.58 4.87
CA GLY A 432 7.05 30.74 5.22
C GLY A 432 8.44 30.74 4.59
N MET A 433 8.86 29.67 3.93
CA MET A 433 10.10 29.66 3.16
C MET A 433 9.91 30.44 1.83
N PRO A 434 11.00 31.00 1.25
CA PRO A 434 10.92 31.77 0.01
C PRO A 434 10.30 30.98 -1.15
N GLY A 435 9.36 31.60 -1.88
CA GLY A 435 8.71 30.99 -3.05
C GLY A 435 7.62 29.95 -2.73
N ILE A 436 7.44 29.56 -1.48
CA ILE A 436 6.40 28.60 -1.09
C ILE A 436 5.02 29.28 -1.07
N PRO A 437 4.03 28.73 -1.82
CA PRO A 437 2.70 29.30 -1.87
C PRO A 437 1.95 29.12 -0.54
N PRO A 438 1.02 30.02 -0.20
CA PRO A 438 0.06 29.76 0.85
C PRO A 438 -0.77 28.51 0.54
N VAL A 439 -1.03 27.66 1.54
CA VAL A 439 -1.84 26.43 1.40
C VAL A 439 -3.21 26.72 0.79
N ALA A 440 -3.81 27.88 1.12
CA ALA A 440 -5.08 28.31 0.55
C ALA A 440 -5.02 28.47 -0.98
N GLN A 441 -3.92 29.02 -1.51
CA GLN A 441 -3.70 29.19 -2.96
C GLN A 441 -3.54 27.84 -3.66
N VAL A 442 -2.81 26.88 -3.06
CA VAL A 442 -2.70 25.51 -3.58
C VAL A 442 -4.07 24.83 -3.60
N ARG A 443 -4.82 24.97 -2.50
CA ARG A 443 -6.17 24.40 -2.39
C ARG A 443 -7.16 24.99 -3.40
N GLU A 444 -7.06 26.28 -3.69
CA GLU A 444 -7.84 26.93 -4.73
C GLU A 444 -7.49 26.39 -6.12
N PHE A 445 -6.19 26.22 -6.41
CA PHE A 445 -5.73 25.68 -7.68
C PHE A 445 -6.23 24.27 -7.94
N ILE A 446 -6.05 23.34 -6.99
CA ILE A 446 -6.46 21.93 -7.15
C ILE A 446 -8.00 21.75 -7.22
N LYS A 447 -8.78 22.74 -6.79
CA LYS A 447 -10.25 22.75 -6.90
C LYS A 447 -10.76 23.48 -8.14
N SER A 448 -9.88 24.12 -8.89
CA SER A 448 -10.27 24.88 -10.08
C SER A 448 -10.32 23.99 -11.31
N ASP A 449 -11.03 24.46 -12.35
CA ASP A 449 -11.07 23.82 -13.68
C ASP A 449 -9.70 23.77 -14.37
N ALA A 450 -8.70 24.47 -13.81
CA ALA A 450 -7.33 24.45 -14.32
C ALA A 450 -6.54 23.21 -13.90
N TRP A 451 -7.04 22.40 -12.97
CA TRP A 451 -6.43 21.14 -12.55
C TRP A 451 -7.33 19.96 -12.91
N VAL A 452 -6.85 19.05 -13.75
CA VAL A 452 -7.65 17.97 -14.35
C VAL A 452 -7.04 16.61 -14.01
N ASP A 453 -7.81 15.75 -13.33
CA ASP A 453 -7.46 14.34 -13.10
C ASP A 453 -7.88 13.47 -14.29
N LEU A 454 -6.92 13.08 -15.12
CA LEU A 454 -7.18 12.18 -16.25
C LEU A 454 -7.59 10.77 -15.81
N PHE A 455 -7.13 10.31 -14.65
CA PHE A 455 -7.57 9.01 -14.11
C PHE A 455 -9.08 9.01 -13.80
N GLY A 456 -9.60 10.14 -13.30
CA GLY A 456 -11.04 10.32 -13.11
C GLY A 456 -11.81 10.14 -14.41
N ILE A 457 -11.36 10.77 -15.50
CA ILE A 457 -11.96 10.63 -16.84
C ILE A 457 -11.85 9.19 -17.35
N VAL A 458 -10.66 8.57 -17.24
CA VAL A 458 -10.47 7.16 -17.64
C VAL A 458 -11.41 6.23 -16.86
N ARG A 459 -11.62 6.50 -15.58
CA ARG A 459 -12.52 5.70 -14.73
C ARG A 459 -13.98 5.81 -15.16
N GLU A 460 -14.39 6.98 -15.60
CA GLU A 460 -15.76 7.27 -16.02
C GLU A 460 -16.05 6.79 -17.45
N GLU A 461 -15.09 6.99 -18.35
CA GLU A 461 -15.28 6.79 -19.78
C GLU A 461 -14.89 5.38 -20.27
N PHE A 462 -14.12 4.61 -19.49
CA PHE A 462 -13.64 3.31 -19.92
C PHE A 462 -13.92 2.17 -18.93
N LEU A 463 -14.14 1.00 -19.53
CA LEU A 463 -14.05 -0.30 -18.88
C LEU A 463 -12.74 -0.97 -19.30
N CYS A 464 -11.93 -1.36 -18.32
CA CYS A 464 -10.57 -1.87 -18.54
C CYS A 464 -10.39 -3.20 -17.81
N ALA A 465 -10.30 -4.29 -18.58
CA ALA A 465 -10.19 -5.66 -18.05
C ALA A 465 -8.92 -5.87 -17.20
N HIS A 466 -7.82 -5.17 -17.52
CA HIS A 466 -6.52 -5.33 -16.86
C HIS A 466 -6.17 -4.23 -15.85
N GLY A 467 -7.10 -3.32 -15.59
CA GLY A 467 -6.92 -2.18 -14.69
C GLY A 467 -6.75 -0.85 -15.43
N LYS A 468 -6.77 0.24 -14.67
CA LYS A 468 -6.82 1.62 -15.19
C LYS A 468 -5.55 2.43 -14.89
N GLY A 469 -4.45 1.78 -14.48
CA GLY A 469 -3.18 2.46 -14.24
C GLY A 469 -2.59 3.04 -15.53
N LEU A 470 -1.83 4.15 -15.46
CA LEU A 470 -1.24 4.80 -16.63
C LEU A 470 -0.46 3.80 -17.50
N LYS A 471 0.34 2.93 -16.87
CA LYS A 471 1.14 1.88 -17.54
C LYS A 471 0.30 0.76 -18.20
N THR A 472 -1.00 0.71 -17.90
CA THR A 472 -1.93 -0.21 -18.57
C THR A 472 -2.66 0.45 -19.73
N ILE A 473 -2.99 1.74 -19.60
CA ILE A 473 -3.83 2.46 -20.57
C ILE A 473 -3.01 3.18 -21.63
N ALA A 474 -1.88 3.82 -21.27
CA ALA A 474 -1.09 4.57 -22.24
C ALA A 474 -0.54 3.72 -23.42
N PRO A 475 -0.23 2.41 -23.27
CA PRO A 475 0.09 1.55 -24.41
C PRO A 475 -1.04 1.43 -25.44
N VAL A 476 -2.31 1.52 -25.02
CA VAL A 476 -3.46 1.52 -25.93
C VAL A 476 -3.49 2.82 -26.77
N ALA A 477 -2.97 3.91 -26.19
CA ALA A 477 -2.75 5.19 -26.89
C ALA A 477 -1.42 5.22 -27.69
N GLY A 478 -0.73 4.09 -27.85
CA GLY A 478 0.50 3.96 -28.62
C GLY A 478 1.77 4.41 -27.87
N PHE A 479 1.70 4.69 -26.56
CA PHE A 479 2.87 5.11 -25.78
C PHE A 479 3.61 3.92 -25.17
N THR A 480 4.97 3.98 -25.22
CA THR A 480 5.83 2.96 -24.61
C THR A 480 6.95 3.65 -23.84
N TRP A 481 7.20 3.19 -22.62
CA TRP A 481 8.30 3.66 -21.77
C TRP A 481 9.65 3.21 -22.34
N ARG A 482 10.66 4.08 -22.24
CA ARG A 482 12.06 3.75 -22.63
C ARG A 482 12.64 2.66 -21.72
N ASP A 483 12.35 2.73 -20.42
CA ASP A 483 12.86 1.78 -19.44
C ASP A 483 11.87 0.61 -19.24
N PRO A 484 12.30 -0.65 -19.49
CA PRO A 484 11.44 -1.83 -19.31
C PRO A 484 11.09 -2.10 -17.84
N GLU A 485 11.89 -1.56 -16.88
CA GLU A 485 11.63 -1.66 -15.44
C GLU A 485 10.83 -0.46 -14.89
N ALA A 486 10.25 0.38 -15.76
CA ALA A 486 9.48 1.54 -15.36
C ALA A 486 8.39 1.19 -14.33
N GLY A 487 8.51 1.73 -13.10
CA GLY A 487 7.58 1.44 -12.01
C GLY A 487 7.92 2.19 -10.73
N GLY A 488 6.91 2.67 -10.00
CA GLY A 488 7.09 3.47 -8.79
C GLY A 488 7.87 2.78 -7.66
N GLU A 489 7.88 1.44 -7.60
CA GLU A 489 8.72 0.71 -6.63
C GLU A 489 10.19 0.69 -7.06
N ASN A 490 10.46 0.61 -8.37
CA ASN A 490 11.81 0.68 -8.91
C ASN A 490 12.36 2.11 -8.82
N SER A 491 11.55 3.15 -9.06
CA SER A 491 11.98 4.54 -8.94
C SER A 491 12.46 4.86 -7.52
N MET A 492 11.84 4.29 -6.47
CA MET A 492 12.32 4.43 -5.10
C MET A 492 13.70 3.79 -4.87
N ARG A 493 14.00 2.64 -5.52
CA ARG A 493 15.33 2.03 -5.45
C ARG A 493 16.36 2.88 -6.17
N TRP A 494 16.07 3.31 -7.39
CA TRP A 494 16.95 4.19 -8.16
C TRP A 494 17.22 5.51 -7.43
N TYR A 495 16.22 6.06 -6.71
CA TYR A 495 16.40 7.27 -5.92
C TYR A 495 17.39 7.06 -4.76
N ARG A 496 17.34 5.91 -4.06
CA ARG A 496 18.31 5.60 -2.99
C ARG A 496 19.75 5.62 -3.52
N ASP A 497 19.97 5.00 -4.67
CA ASP A 497 21.28 4.97 -5.32
C ASP A 497 21.66 6.36 -5.84
N ALA A 498 20.72 7.09 -6.46
CA ALA A 498 20.92 8.43 -6.99
C ALA A 498 21.38 9.47 -5.95
N VAL A 499 20.97 9.30 -4.69
CA VAL A 499 21.33 10.22 -3.59
C VAL A 499 22.30 9.62 -2.57
N GLY A 500 22.72 8.36 -2.74
CA GLY A 500 23.67 7.70 -1.85
C GLY A 500 23.15 7.43 -0.44
N MET A 501 21.87 7.07 -0.29
CA MET A 501 21.23 6.89 1.03
C MET A 501 21.87 5.83 1.92
N ASP A 502 22.48 4.81 1.34
CA ASP A 502 23.04 3.64 2.04
C ASP A 502 24.56 3.78 2.28
N GLY A 503 25.08 5.01 2.26
CA GLY A 503 26.50 5.30 2.48
C GLY A 503 27.36 5.06 1.24
N ASN A 504 26.77 4.72 0.10
CA ASN A 504 27.42 4.71 -1.20
C ASN A 504 27.53 6.15 -1.74
N PRO A 505 28.47 6.44 -2.65
CA PRO A 505 28.46 7.71 -3.35
C PRO A 505 27.19 7.84 -4.20
N PRO A 506 26.63 9.07 -4.34
CA PRO A 506 25.52 9.31 -5.25
C PRO A 506 25.81 8.86 -6.68
N ASP A 507 24.82 8.28 -7.34
CA ASP A 507 24.92 7.73 -8.69
C ASP A 507 24.20 8.64 -9.71
N ASP A 508 24.99 9.30 -10.58
CA ASP A 508 24.45 10.21 -11.60
C ASP A 508 23.73 9.47 -12.75
N ASP A 509 24.03 8.19 -12.98
CA ASP A 509 23.32 7.38 -13.97
C ASP A 509 21.89 7.11 -13.47
N GLN A 510 21.73 6.85 -12.18
CA GLN A 510 20.40 6.70 -11.58
C GLN A 510 19.62 8.03 -11.54
N ARG A 511 20.30 9.17 -11.35
CA ARG A 511 19.64 10.49 -11.48
C ARG A 511 19.09 10.70 -12.88
N ARG A 512 19.88 10.40 -13.91
CA ARG A 512 19.46 10.49 -15.32
C ARG A 512 18.30 9.55 -15.60
N ARG A 513 18.38 8.31 -15.12
CA ARG A 513 17.32 7.31 -15.25
C ARG A 513 15.99 7.78 -14.65
N LEU A 514 16.04 8.42 -13.48
CA LEU A 514 14.86 8.99 -12.82
C LEU A 514 14.26 10.15 -13.60
N LEU A 515 15.10 11.03 -14.17
CA LEU A 515 14.63 12.13 -15.04
C LEU A 515 13.94 11.57 -16.29
N GLU A 516 14.53 10.58 -16.95
CA GLU A 516 13.96 9.93 -18.14
C GLU A 516 12.66 9.19 -17.81
N TYR A 517 12.58 8.55 -16.64
CA TYR A 517 11.40 7.86 -16.17
C TYR A 517 10.24 8.84 -15.92
N ASN A 518 10.49 9.93 -15.20
CA ASN A 518 9.49 10.97 -14.95
C ASN A 518 9.08 11.71 -16.24
N GLU A 519 10.03 11.96 -17.17
CA GLU A 519 9.71 12.48 -18.50
C GLU A 519 8.75 11.55 -19.25
N ASP A 520 8.97 10.23 -19.19
CA ASP A 520 8.09 9.25 -19.83
C ASP A 520 6.69 9.25 -19.20
N ASP A 521 6.56 9.39 -17.86
CA ASP A 521 5.26 9.42 -17.19
C ASP A 521 4.44 10.68 -17.59
N VAL A 522 5.05 11.87 -17.65
CA VAL A 522 4.33 13.06 -18.14
C VAL A 522 4.02 12.98 -19.65
N ARG A 523 4.90 12.39 -20.46
CA ARG A 523 4.65 12.16 -21.90
C ARG A 523 3.56 11.12 -22.13
N ALA A 524 3.48 10.09 -21.29
CA ALA A 524 2.41 9.10 -21.31
C ALA A 524 1.05 9.75 -21.02
N THR A 525 1.01 10.65 -20.03
CA THR A 525 -0.18 11.46 -19.69
C THR A 525 -0.58 12.35 -20.86
N HIS A 526 0.37 13.03 -21.48
CA HIS A 526 0.18 13.86 -22.68
C HIS A 526 -0.35 13.03 -23.86
N ALA A 527 0.27 11.88 -24.16
CA ALA A 527 -0.14 11.01 -25.27
C ALA A 527 -1.56 10.47 -25.06
N LEU A 528 -1.86 10.02 -23.84
CA LEU A 528 -3.18 9.52 -23.47
C LEU A 528 -4.25 10.59 -23.63
N ARG A 529 -4.02 11.81 -23.16
CA ARG A 529 -4.93 12.95 -23.27
C ARG A 529 -5.22 13.29 -24.74
N ASN A 530 -4.19 13.32 -25.58
CA ASN A 530 -4.34 13.58 -27.01
C ASN A 530 -5.12 12.48 -27.73
N TRP A 531 -4.78 11.21 -27.44
CA TRP A 531 -5.51 10.08 -28.00
C TRP A 531 -6.99 10.07 -27.59
N MET A 532 -7.29 10.32 -26.32
CA MET A 532 -8.67 10.43 -25.82
C MET A 532 -9.46 11.56 -26.48
N SER A 533 -8.80 12.56 -27.03
CA SER A 533 -9.40 13.68 -27.77
C SER A 533 -9.42 13.48 -29.29
N SER A 534 -8.87 12.38 -29.79
CA SER A 534 -8.78 12.10 -31.23
C SER A 534 -9.94 11.25 -31.75
N GLU A 535 -10.09 11.18 -33.08
CA GLU A 535 -11.05 10.29 -33.73
C GLU A 535 -10.72 8.80 -33.55
N GLU A 536 -9.47 8.45 -33.22
CA GLU A 536 -9.01 7.08 -33.00
C GLU A 536 -9.76 6.40 -31.85
N ILE A 537 -10.24 7.17 -30.87
CA ILE A 537 -11.02 6.65 -29.76
C ILE A 537 -12.29 5.92 -30.21
N LYS A 538 -12.85 6.30 -31.36
CA LYS A 538 -14.04 5.70 -31.94
C LYS A 538 -13.79 4.27 -32.46
N LEU A 539 -12.52 3.90 -32.65
CA LEU A 539 -12.13 2.54 -33.05
C LEU A 539 -12.24 1.54 -31.89
N LEU A 540 -12.29 2.03 -30.65
CA LEU A 540 -12.50 1.17 -29.50
C LEU A 540 -13.92 0.56 -29.51
N PRO A 541 -14.06 -0.69 -29.06
CA PRO A 541 -15.36 -1.29 -28.82
C PRO A 541 -16.23 -0.42 -27.89
N PHE A 542 -17.50 -0.31 -28.20
CA PHE A 542 -18.48 0.39 -27.38
C PHE A 542 -19.19 -0.58 -26.44
N ALA A 543 -19.39 -0.20 -25.20
CA ALA A 543 -20.01 -1.04 -24.18
C ALA A 543 -21.43 -1.48 -24.55
N GLY A 544 -22.19 -0.62 -25.26
CA GLY A 544 -23.54 -0.92 -25.73
C GLY A 544 -23.60 -1.98 -26.83
N ASP A 545 -22.48 -2.31 -27.49
CA ASP A 545 -22.38 -3.31 -28.55
C ASP A 545 -21.90 -4.67 -28.00
N LEU A 546 -21.55 -4.75 -26.76
CA LEU A 546 -21.06 -5.95 -26.08
C LEU A 546 -22.17 -6.63 -25.29
#